data_64a28f13b644542a6bb66fe9ff676f02
#
_entry.id   64a28f13b644542a6bb66fe9ff676f02
#
_cell.length_a   1.000
_cell.length_b   1.000
_cell.length_c   1.000
_cell.angle_alpha   90.00
_cell.angle_beta   90.00
_cell.angle_gamma   90.00
#
_symmetry.space_group_name_H-M   'P 1'
#
loop_
_entity.id
_entity.type
_entity.pdbx_description
1 polymer ?
#
loop_
_entity_poly.entity_id
_entity_poly.type
_entity_poly.pdbx_seq_one_letter_code
_entity_poly.pdbx_strand_id
1 'polypeptide(L)'
;HALVRRQRQMCIRDRLYASGADSPSGNIPDTATSNIVLYDYHNSRAGQCAVDFLQGYSGYLQVDGYQGYEQTQATLIGCWAHARRKFMEAKKGAGKKGSGKADWALNHIQKLYRIETQLKDKTVEVRYLTRQEKSLPLLNQLHTWLEKSVHQVLPKTKLGEAIQYCLNQWEKLARYTLNGLLNIDNNRAERAIKPFVIGRKNWLFSQTA
;
A
#
# COMPACT_ATOMS: atom_id res chain seq x y z
N HIS A 1 5.19 -8.89 12.75
CA HIS A 1 5.02 -7.45 12.74
C HIS A 1 4.99 -6.96 11.28
N ALA A 2 4.09 -6.03 10.97
CA ALA A 2 4.05 -5.40 9.64
C ALA A 2 4.68 -4.01 9.73
N LEU A 3 5.67 -3.73 8.89
CA LEU A 3 6.26 -2.42 8.69
C LEU A 3 5.69 -1.75 7.43
N VAL A 4 5.46 -0.45 7.48
CA VAL A 4 4.75 0.27 6.43
C VAL A 4 5.47 1.56 6.02
N ARG A 5 5.59 1.80 4.70
CA ARG A 5 6.23 3.00 4.14
C ARG A 5 5.38 3.78 3.15
N ARG A 6 5.65 5.11 3.04
CA ARG A 6 5.27 5.96 1.92
C ARG A 6 6.38 6.88 1.42
N GLN A 7 6.34 7.13 0.09
CA GLN A 7 7.01 8.24 -0.57
C GLN A 7 6.01 9.14 -1.31
N ARG A 8 6.01 10.44 -1.01
CA ARG A 8 5.63 11.52 -1.94
C ARG A 8 6.56 12.71 -1.81
N GLN A 9 7.21 13.00 -2.92
CA GLN A 9 7.76 14.29 -3.37
C GLN A 9 8.13 15.31 -2.29
N MET A 10 9.03 14.97 -1.37
CA MET A 10 9.88 15.98 -0.73
C MET A 10 11.06 15.28 -0.10
N CYS A 11 12.20 15.46 -0.70
CA CYS A 11 13.44 14.76 -0.46
C CYS A 11 13.37 13.24 -0.72
N ILE A 12 13.97 12.94 -1.77
CA ILE A 12 14.38 11.67 -2.35
C ILE A 12 15.13 10.77 -1.33
N ARG A 13 15.40 11.25 -0.12
CA ARG A 13 16.36 10.73 0.82
C ARG A 13 15.77 10.27 2.15
N ASP A 14 14.51 10.62 2.46
CA ASP A 14 13.89 10.27 3.74
C ASP A 14 13.05 9.00 3.60
N ARG A 15 13.14 8.11 4.58
CA ARG A 15 12.30 6.95 4.76
C ARG A 15 11.55 7.03 6.08
N LEU A 16 10.34 6.52 6.11
CA LEU A 16 9.58 6.34 7.33
C LEU A 16 9.20 4.88 7.46
N TYR A 17 9.51 4.29 8.58
CA TYR A 17 9.07 2.96 8.96
C TYR A 17 8.11 3.07 10.14
N ALA A 18 6.97 2.39 10.05
CA ALA A 18 5.98 2.37 11.12
C ALA A 18 5.62 0.93 11.48
N SER A 19 5.65 0.61 12.76
CA SER A 19 5.15 -0.66 13.29
C SER A 19 3.88 -0.43 14.10
N GLY A 20 3.08 -1.47 14.31
CA GLY A 20 1.89 -1.45 15.12
C GLY A 20 0.59 -1.68 14.35
N ALA A 21 -0.54 -1.76 15.04
CA ALA A 21 -1.87 -1.97 14.47
C ALA A 21 -2.69 -0.67 14.40
N ASP A 22 -3.61 -0.58 13.41
CA ASP A 22 -4.53 0.56 13.28
C ASP A 22 -5.71 0.50 14.28
N SER A 23 -5.90 -0.61 14.99
CA SER A 23 -7.01 -0.76 15.95
C SER A 23 -6.56 -0.58 17.38
N PRO A 24 -7.17 0.37 18.12
CA PRO A 24 -6.96 0.52 19.56
C PRO A 24 -7.81 -0.44 20.39
N SER A 25 -8.70 -1.24 19.79
CA SER A 25 -9.67 -2.03 20.52
C SER A 25 -9.33 -3.51 20.58
N GLY A 26 -8.94 -3.94 21.76
CA GLY A 26 -9.24 -5.23 22.34
C GLY A 26 -8.54 -6.45 21.81
N ASN A 27 -7.77 -7.11 22.67
CA ASN A 27 -7.26 -8.49 22.53
C ASN A 27 -6.16 -8.74 21.48
N ILE A 28 -5.35 -7.76 21.17
CA ILE A 28 -3.99 -8.04 20.67
C ILE A 28 -3.15 -8.36 21.89
N PRO A 29 -2.45 -9.52 21.97
CA PRO A 29 -1.55 -9.79 23.07
C PRO A 29 -0.59 -8.61 23.25
N ASP A 30 -0.41 -8.17 24.50
CA ASP A 30 0.34 -6.98 24.91
C ASP A 30 1.80 -6.93 24.39
N THR A 31 2.28 -8.05 23.87
CA THR A 31 3.63 -8.23 23.33
C THR A 31 3.81 -7.82 21.86
N ALA A 32 2.73 -7.45 21.16
CA ALA A 32 2.80 -7.48 19.70
C ALA A 32 2.87 -6.13 18.99
N THR A 33 2.52 -4.99 19.59
CA THR A 33 2.34 -3.79 18.77
C THR A 33 2.61 -2.47 19.48
N SER A 34 3.84 -2.21 19.87
CA SER A 34 4.26 -0.84 20.11
C SER A 34 4.08 -0.02 18.82
N ASN A 35 3.37 1.09 18.92
CA ASN A 35 3.22 2.04 17.82
C ASN A 35 4.53 2.84 17.65
N ILE A 36 5.46 2.29 16.90
CA ILE A 36 6.77 2.91 16.67
C ILE A 36 6.76 3.54 15.28
N VAL A 37 7.22 4.77 15.19
CA VAL A 37 7.47 5.47 13.93
C VAL A 37 8.95 5.88 13.91
N LEU A 38 9.68 5.37 12.93
CA LEU A 38 11.09 5.67 12.72
C LEU A 38 11.25 6.51 11.46
N TYR A 39 12.00 7.61 11.58
CA TYR A 39 12.41 8.43 10.46
C TYR A 39 13.87 8.14 10.16
N ASP A 40 14.15 7.80 8.91
CA ASP A 40 15.47 7.41 8.46
C ASP A 40 15.87 8.30 7.28
N TYR A 41 17.02 8.98 7.41
CA TYR A 41 17.56 9.88 6.40
C TYR A 41 18.83 9.30 5.78
N HIS A 42 18.88 9.26 4.47
CA HIS A 42 20.06 8.86 3.71
C HIS A 42 20.39 9.85 2.60
N ASN A 43 21.66 9.98 2.29
CA ASN A 43 22.13 10.79 1.15
C ASN A 43 21.82 10.14 -0.21
N SER A 44 21.28 8.92 -0.24
CA SER A 44 20.96 8.15 -1.44
C SER A 44 19.57 7.53 -1.38
N ARG A 45 18.98 7.30 -2.57
CA ARG A 45 17.77 6.49 -2.76
C ARG A 45 18.05 5.01 -2.99
N ALA A 46 19.31 4.60 -3.03
CA ALA A 46 19.67 3.22 -3.34
C ALA A 46 18.85 2.22 -2.49
N GLY A 47 18.44 1.13 -3.10
CA GLY A 47 17.74 0.03 -2.42
C GLY A 47 18.58 -0.53 -1.28
N GLN A 48 19.91 -0.46 -1.39
CA GLN A 48 20.86 -0.90 -0.37
C GLN A 48 20.58 -0.28 1.00
N CYS A 49 20.26 1.02 1.08
CA CYS A 49 19.90 1.63 2.37
C CYS A 49 18.68 0.97 3.05
N ALA A 50 17.73 0.45 2.27
CA ALA A 50 16.58 -0.29 2.83
C ALA A 50 16.99 -1.71 3.27
N VAL A 51 17.89 -2.34 2.52
CA VAL A 51 18.45 -3.66 2.86
C VAL A 51 19.22 -3.57 4.17
N ASP A 52 20.11 -2.58 4.29
CA ASP A 52 20.94 -2.38 5.49
C ASP A 52 20.07 -2.09 6.72
N PHE A 53 19.10 -1.19 6.60
CA PHE A 53 18.19 -0.86 7.70
C PHE A 53 17.32 -2.06 8.14
N LEU A 54 16.88 -2.89 7.19
CA LEU A 54 16.02 -4.04 7.44
C LEU A 54 16.81 -5.35 7.57
N GLN A 55 18.10 -5.29 7.75
CA GLN A 55 18.93 -6.48 7.91
C GLN A 55 18.40 -7.39 9.05
N GLY A 56 18.22 -8.67 8.74
CA GLY A 56 17.66 -9.64 9.69
C GLY A 56 16.14 -9.58 9.89
N TYR A 57 15.43 -8.64 9.21
CA TYR A 57 13.99 -8.59 9.27
C TYR A 57 13.36 -9.43 8.14
N SER A 58 12.65 -10.50 8.51
CA SER A 58 11.95 -11.42 7.61
C SER A 58 10.41 -11.36 7.70
N GLY A 59 9.87 -10.41 8.47
CA GLY A 59 8.42 -10.23 8.63
C GLY A 59 7.75 -9.58 7.42
N TYR A 60 6.51 -9.12 7.60
CA TYR A 60 5.75 -8.45 6.56
C TYR A 60 6.12 -6.96 6.45
N LEU A 61 6.42 -6.49 5.25
CA LEU A 61 6.72 -5.09 4.93
C LEU A 61 5.72 -4.55 3.92
N GLN A 62 4.87 -3.62 4.32
CA GLN A 62 3.92 -2.98 3.42
C GLN A 62 4.57 -1.82 2.67
N VAL A 63 4.50 -1.85 1.33
CA VAL A 63 5.23 -0.95 0.43
C VAL A 63 4.33 -0.33 -0.64
N ASP A 64 4.80 0.76 -1.24
CA ASP A 64 4.12 1.51 -2.30
C ASP A 64 4.46 1.04 -3.73
N GLY A 65 5.23 -0.04 -3.85
CA GLY A 65 5.72 -0.57 -5.13
C GLY A 65 7.08 -0.03 -5.55
N TYR A 66 7.82 0.64 -4.67
CA TYR A 66 9.20 1.00 -4.93
C TYR A 66 10.10 -0.25 -4.97
N GLN A 67 10.84 -0.43 -6.08
CA GLN A 67 11.66 -1.62 -6.34
C GLN A 67 12.81 -1.82 -5.35
N GLY A 68 13.30 -0.76 -4.69
CA GLY A 68 14.39 -0.85 -3.73
C GLY A 68 14.14 -1.76 -2.53
N TYR A 69 12.90 -2.21 -2.30
CA TYR A 69 12.58 -3.18 -1.25
C TYR A 69 12.64 -4.64 -1.70
N GLU A 70 12.69 -4.89 -3.01
CA GLU A 70 12.73 -6.25 -3.57
C GLU A 70 13.96 -7.06 -3.09
N GLN A 71 15.02 -6.37 -2.70
CA GLN A 71 16.25 -6.99 -2.23
C GLN A 71 16.25 -7.29 -0.73
N THR A 72 15.20 -6.90 0.00
CA THR A 72 15.07 -7.19 1.44
C THR A 72 14.59 -8.62 1.66
N GLN A 73 14.85 -9.17 2.84
CA GLN A 73 14.34 -10.49 3.25
C GLN A 73 12.87 -10.46 3.67
N ALA A 74 12.25 -9.28 3.72
CA ALA A 74 10.87 -9.11 4.14
C ALA A 74 9.87 -9.61 3.10
N THR A 75 8.75 -10.15 3.57
CA THR A 75 7.60 -10.46 2.72
C THR A 75 6.87 -9.17 2.36
N LEU A 76 6.99 -8.72 1.11
CA LEU A 76 6.42 -7.46 0.66
C LEU A 76 4.90 -7.55 0.49
N ILE A 77 4.18 -6.57 1.06
CA ILE A 77 2.72 -6.39 0.92
C ILE A 77 2.46 -5.11 0.13
N GLY A 78 1.63 -5.18 -0.90
CA GLY A 78 1.28 -4.02 -1.72
C GLY A 78 0.23 -3.12 -1.05
N CYS A 79 0.11 -1.91 -1.57
CA CYS A 79 -0.82 -0.90 -1.05
C CYS A 79 -1.96 -0.65 -2.05
N TRP A 80 -3.19 -1.02 -1.69
CA TRP A 80 -4.37 -0.80 -2.53
C TRP A 80 -4.73 0.68 -2.71
N ALA A 81 -4.33 1.56 -1.80
CA ALA A 81 -4.52 3.01 -1.98
C ALA A 81 -3.74 3.54 -3.21
N HIS A 82 -2.54 2.99 -3.47
CA HIS A 82 -1.76 3.33 -4.66
C HIS A 82 -2.39 2.79 -5.95
N ALA A 83 -2.84 1.54 -5.95
CA ALA A 83 -3.58 0.96 -7.07
C ALA A 83 -4.84 1.77 -7.39
N ARG A 84 -5.66 2.07 -6.36
CA ARG A 84 -6.87 2.88 -6.50
C ARG A 84 -6.59 4.27 -7.06
N ARG A 85 -5.51 4.92 -6.63
CA ARG A 85 -5.13 6.25 -7.13
C ARG A 85 -4.86 6.26 -8.63
N LYS A 86 -4.17 5.24 -9.16
CA LYS A 86 -3.91 5.13 -10.60
C LYS A 86 -5.21 5.02 -11.41
N PHE A 87 -6.18 4.25 -10.95
CA PHE A 87 -7.50 4.21 -11.60
C PHE A 87 -8.28 5.51 -11.46
N MET A 88 -8.15 6.23 -10.35
CA MET A 88 -8.74 7.58 -10.20
C MET A 88 -8.13 8.58 -11.19
N GLU A 89 -6.82 8.52 -11.42
CA GLU A 89 -6.12 9.35 -12.41
C GLU A 89 -6.59 8.99 -13.84
N ALA A 90 -6.74 7.70 -14.13
CA ALA A 90 -7.28 7.22 -15.39
C ALA A 90 -8.71 7.73 -15.64
N LYS A 91 -9.58 7.68 -14.64
CA LYS A 91 -10.94 8.21 -14.71
C LYS A 91 -10.96 9.73 -14.97
N LYS A 92 -10.13 10.49 -14.26
CA LYS A 92 -10.01 11.95 -14.47
C LYS A 92 -9.53 12.29 -15.88
N GLY A 93 -8.56 11.54 -16.39
CA GLY A 93 -8.01 11.76 -17.74
C GLY A 93 -8.98 11.41 -18.88
N ALA A 94 -9.99 10.59 -18.64
CA ALA A 94 -10.96 10.19 -19.65
C ALA A 94 -12.07 11.24 -19.92
N GLY A 95 -12.14 12.31 -19.13
CA GLY A 95 -13.13 13.40 -19.28
C GLY A 95 -14.57 12.96 -19.00
N LYS A 96 -15.54 13.75 -19.51
CA LYS A 96 -16.99 13.50 -19.27
C LYS A 96 -17.51 12.20 -19.89
N LYS A 97 -16.86 11.67 -20.92
CA LYS A 97 -17.26 10.39 -21.57
C LYS A 97 -16.83 9.16 -20.76
N GLY A 98 -16.13 9.34 -19.63
CA GLY A 98 -15.80 8.34 -18.65
C GLY A 98 -15.09 7.10 -19.22
N SER A 99 -14.18 6.51 -18.46
CA SER A 99 -13.70 5.17 -18.79
C SER A 99 -14.51 4.18 -17.95
N GLY A 100 -15.53 3.55 -18.52
CA GLY A 100 -16.31 2.51 -17.86
C GLY A 100 -15.44 1.40 -17.26
N LYS A 101 -14.25 1.16 -17.85
CA LYS A 101 -13.25 0.23 -17.33
C LYS A 101 -12.60 0.74 -16.02
N ALA A 102 -12.27 2.03 -15.93
CA ALA A 102 -11.73 2.60 -14.68
C ALA A 102 -12.78 2.60 -13.57
N ASP A 103 -14.04 2.90 -13.90
CA ASP A 103 -15.15 2.84 -12.95
C ASP A 103 -15.40 1.42 -12.45
N TRP A 104 -15.33 0.44 -13.32
CA TRP A 104 -15.45 -0.96 -12.94
C TRP A 104 -14.38 -1.38 -11.93
N ALA A 105 -13.10 -1.06 -12.21
CA ALA A 105 -12.00 -1.36 -11.31
C ALA A 105 -12.14 -0.64 -9.97
N LEU A 106 -12.51 0.65 -9.99
CA LEU A 106 -12.74 1.43 -8.78
C LEU A 106 -13.87 0.86 -7.92
N ASN A 107 -14.96 0.39 -8.55
CA ASN A 107 -16.06 -0.25 -7.84
C ASN A 107 -15.62 -1.58 -7.20
N HIS A 108 -14.79 -2.38 -7.88
CA HIS A 108 -14.24 -3.62 -7.32
C HIS A 108 -13.31 -3.34 -6.13
N ILE A 109 -12.39 -2.40 -6.27
CA ILE A 109 -11.52 -1.98 -5.17
C ILE A 109 -12.36 -1.44 -4.00
N GLN A 110 -13.43 -0.70 -4.26
CA GLN A 110 -14.32 -0.19 -3.22
C GLN A 110 -15.02 -1.32 -2.45
N LYS A 111 -15.36 -2.44 -3.10
CA LYS A 111 -15.93 -3.62 -2.40
C LYS A 111 -14.92 -4.21 -1.42
N LEU A 112 -13.63 -4.32 -1.79
CA LEU A 112 -12.58 -4.76 -0.88
C LEU A 112 -12.48 -3.84 0.36
N TYR A 113 -12.49 -2.52 0.16
CA TYR A 113 -12.47 -1.56 1.27
C TYR A 113 -13.72 -1.64 2.17
N ARG A 114 -14.90 -1.93 1.61
CA ARG A 114 -16.12 -2.14 2.40
C ARG A 114 -16.00 -3.35 3.32
N ILE A 115 -15.42 -4.45 2.85
CA ILE A 115 -15.13 -5.62 3.68
C ILE A 115 -14.19 -5.22 4.82
N GLU A 116 -13.08 -4.53 4.53
CA GLU A 116 -12.13 -4.08 5.56
C GLU A 116 -12.77 -3.13 6.60
N THR A 117 -13.70 -2.26 6.18
CA THR A 117 -14.46 -1.40 7.09
C THR A 117 -15.31 -2.22 8.07
N GLN A 118 -15.94 -3.30 7.61
CA GLN A 118 -16.72 -4.21 8.47
C GLN A 118 -15.84 -5.05 9.41
N LEU A 119 -14.56 -5.22 9.05
CA LEU A 119 -13.59 -5.99 9.82
C LEU A 119 -12.79 -5.16 10.83
N LYS A 120 -12.99 -3.86 10.90
CA LYS A 120 -12.17 -2.93 11.68
C LYS A 120 -12.01 -3.35 13.14
N ASP A 121 -13.11 -3.76 13.77
CA ASP A 121 -13.15 -4.11 15.20
C ASP A 121 -13.23 -5.63 15.43
N LYS A 122 -12.89 -6.43 14.44
CA LYS A 122 -12.91 -7.90 14.50
C LYS A 122 -11.54 -8.45 14.88
N THR A 123 -11.56 -9.65 15.49
CA THR A 123 -10.32 -10.37 15.83
C THR A 123 -9.50 -10.70 14.59
N VAL A 124 -8.22 -10.96 14.79
CA VAL A 124 -7.28 -11.34 13.73
C VAL A 124 -7.78 -12.56 12.94
N GLU A 125 -8.31 -13.55 13.65
CA GLU A 125 -8.85 -14.76 13.06
C GLU A 125 -10.10 -14.50 12.20
N VAL A 126 -11.06 -13.74 12.72
CA VAL A 126 -12.28 -13.36 11.97
C VAL A 126 -11.92 -12.53 10.74
N ARG A 127 -10.94 -11.62 10.84
CA ARG A 127 -10.44 -10.87 9.68
C ARG A 127 -9.85 -11.80 8.63
N TYR A 128 -9.02 -12.76 9.04
CA TYR A 128 -8.43 -13.74 8.13
C TYR A 128 -9.52 -14.56 7.43
N LEU A 129 -10.40 -15.22 8.18
CA LEU A 129 -11.45 -16.09 7.62
C LEU A 129 -12.39 -15.33 6.68
N THR A 130 -12.83 -14.13 7.07
CA THR A 130 -13.70 -13.31 6.21
C THR A 130 -13.00 -12.87 4.92
N ARG A 131 -11.69 -12.60 4.96
CA ARG A 131 -10.91 -12.29 3.75
C ARG A 131 -10.81 -13.50 2.82
N GLN A 132 -10.64 -14.73 3.36
CA GLN A 132 -10.66 -15.96 2.56
C GLN A 132 -12.01 -16.12 1.88
N GLU A 133 -13.11 -15.94 2.62
CA GLU A 133 -14.46 -16.13 2.10
C GLU A 133 -14.91 -15.04 1.12
N LYS A 134 -14.63 -13.76 1.42
CA LYS A 134 -15.23 -12.62 0.70
C LYS A 134 -14.24 -11.84 -0.17
N SER A 135 -13.02 -11.64 0.30
CA SER A 135 -12.04 -10.83 -0.44
C SER A 135 -11.37 -11.61 -1.56
N LEU A 136 -10.99 -12.87 -1.35
CA LEU A 136 -10.35 -13.69 -2.38
C LEU A 136 -11.19 -13.85 -3.66
N PRO A 137 -12.50 -14.14 -3.61
CA PRO A 137 -13.31 -14.20 -4.82
C PRO A 137 -13.33 -12.86 -5.59
N LEU A 138 -13.39 -11.73 -4.89
CA LEU A 138 -13.32 -10.40 -5.52
C LEU A 138 -11.94 -10.13 -6.14
N LEU A 139 -10.87 -10.54 -5.46
CA LEU A 139 -9.51 -10.43 -6.00
C LEU A 139 -9.38 -11.26 -7.27
N ASN A 140 -9.84 -12.51 -7.28
CA ASN A 140 -9.80 -13.37 -8.46
C ASN A 140 -10.57 -12.78 -9.64
N GLN A 141 -11.77 -12.21 -9.40
CA GLN A 141 -12.54 -11.52 -10.42
C GLN A 141 -11.78 -10.31 -10.98
N LEU A 142 -11.18 -9.52 -10.10
CA LEU A 142 -10.40 -8.35 -10.51
C LEU A 142 -9.14 -8.76 -11.30
N HIS A 143 -8.44 -9.81 -10.87
CA HIS A 143 -7.26 -10.33 -11.59
C HIS A 143 -7.62 -10.76 -13.01
N THR A 144 -8.62 -11.63 -13.16
CA THR A 144 -9.10 -12.07 -14.48
C THR A 144 -9.51 -10.89 -15.37
N TRP A 145 -10.14 -9.87 -14.78
CA TRP A 145 -10.50 -8.66 -15.52
C TRP A 145 -9.26 -7.85 -15.95
N LEU A 146 -8.25 -7.73 -15.10
CA LEU A 146 -6.97 -7.04 -15.43
C LEU A 146 -6.26 -7.74 -16.58
N GLU A 147 -6.13 -9.08 -16.53
CA GLU A 147 -5.53 -9.91 -17.58
C GLU A 147 -6.24 -9.73 -18.95
N LYS A 148 -7.56 -9.73 -18.94
CA LYS A 148 -8.33 -9.46 -20.16
C LYS A 148 -8.19 -8.02 -20.65
N SER A 149 -8.18 -7.06 -19.72
CA SER A 149 -8.18 -5.64 -20.06
C SER A 149 -6.84 -5.13 -20.57
N VAL A 150 -5.72 -5.73 -20.17
CA VAL A 150 -4.37 -5.32 -20.61
C VAL A 150 -4.21 -5.43 -22.13
N HIS A 151 -4.87 -6.40 -22.75
CA HIS A 151 -4.84 -6.60 -24.21
C HIS A 151 -5.80 -5.67 -24.97
N GLN A 152 -6.70 -4.98 -24.27
CA GLN A 152 -7.75 -4.13 -24.86
C GLN A 152 -7.49 -2.63 -24.67
N VAL A 153 -6.41 -2.27 -23.96
CA VAL A 153 -6.11 -0.89 -23.58
C VAL A 153 -4.69 -0.55 -24.01
N LEU A 154 -4.50 0.62 -24.62
CA LEU A 154 -3.19 1.08 -25.03
C LEU A 154 -2.27 1.26 -23.79
N PRO A 155 -1.06 0.66 -23.76
CA PRO A 155 -0.19 0.64 -22.57
C PRO A 155 0.20 2.03 -22.04
N LYS A 156 0.38 3.00 -22.94
CA LYS A 156 0.80 4.39 -22.59
C LYS A 156 -0.35 5.28 -22.11
N THR A 157 -1.58 4.78 -22.05
CA THR A 157 -2.70 5.53 -21.46
C THR A 157 -2.68 5.41 -19.95
N LYS A 158 -3.29 6.39 -19.24
CA LYS A 158 -3.42 6.31 -17.77
C LYS A 158 -4.15 5.05 -17.30
N LEU A 159 -5.07 4.53 -18.08
CA LEU A 159 -5.75 3.27 -17.79
C LEU A 159 -4.81 2.07 -17.99
N GLY A 160 -4.06 2.05 -19.10
CA GLY A 160 -3.04 1.01 -19.35
C GLY A 160 -1.97 0.97 -18.27
N GLU A 161 -1.45 2.15 -17.86
CA GLU A 161 -0.51 2.26 -16.74
C GLU A 161 -1.10 1.74 -15.42
N ALA A 162 -2.38 1.98 -15.14
CA ALA A 162 -3.05 1.50 -13.94
C ALA A 162 -3.22 -0.02 -13.93
N ILE A 163 -3.62 -0.60 -15.07
CA ILE A 163 -3.77 -2.05 -15.26
C ILE A 163 -2.41 -2.73 -15.10
N GLN A 164 -1.39 -2.24 -15.82
CA GLN A 164 -0.04 -2.81 -15.77
C GLN A 164 0.57 -2.74 -14.36
N TYR A 165 0.37 -1.62 -13.65
CA TYR A 165 0.79 -1.49 -12.26
C TYR A 165 0.16 -2.57 -11.37
N CYS A 166 -1.15 -2.80 -11.50
CA CYS A 166 -1.84 -3.81 -10.70
C CYS A 166 -1.33 -5.22 -11.02
N LEU A 167 -1.12 -5.55 -12.29
CA LEU A 167 -0.58 -6.84 -12.70
C LEU A 167 0.84 -7.05 -12.17
N ASN A 168 1.72 -6.06 -12.31
CA ASN A 168 3.11 -6.14 -11.83
C ASN A 168 3.21 -6.24 -10.29
N GLN A 169 2.22 -5.74 -9.57
CA GLN A 169 2.18 -5.76 -8.11
C GLN A 169 1.18 -6.78 -7.55
N TRP A 170 0.59 -7.64 -8.41
CA TRP A 170 -0.56 -8.45 -8.05
C TRP A 170 -0.34 -9.31 -6.82
N GLU A 171 0.72 -10.09 -6.80
CA GLU A 171 1.03 -10.95 -5.65
C GLU A 171 1.12 -10.16 -4.35
N LYS A 172 1.81 -9.01 -4.38
CA LYS A 172 1.95 -8.14 -3.20
C LYS A 172 0.61 -7.54 -2.78
N LEU A 173 -0.22 -7.14 -3.75
CA LEU A 173 -1.56 -6.60 -3.48
C LEU A 173 -2.50 -7.65 -2.88
N ALA A 174 -2.39 -8.91 -3.27
CA ALA A 174 -3.19 -9.99 -2.72
C ALA A 174 -2.75 -10.43 -1.32
N ARG A 175 -1.47 -10.29 -0.96
CA ARG A 175 -0.88 -10.80 0.29
C ARG A 175 -1.49 -10.23 1.57
N TYR A 176 -2.21 -9.11 1.57
CA TYR A 176 -2.89 -8.64 2.78
C TYR A 176 -3.92 -9.64 3.31
N THR A 177 -4.38 -10.58 2.48
CA THR A 177 -5.30 -11.64 2.88
C THR A 177 -4.63 -12.79 3.63
N LEU A 178 -3.30 -12.87 3.64
CA LEU A 178 -2.56 -13.98 4.26
C LEU A 178 -2.60 -13.96 5.79
N ASN A 179 -2.85 -12.81 6.39
CA ASN A 179 -2.89 -12.68 7.84
C ASN A 179 -3.86 -11.56 8.24
N GLY A 180 -4.69 -11.79 9.26
CA GLY A 180 -5.65 -10.81 9.77
C GLY A 180 -5.01 -9.55 10.37
N LEU A 181 -3.73 -9.57 10.73
CA LEU A 181 -2.99 -8.38 11.20
C LEU A 181 -2.64 -7.40 10.08
N LEU A 182 -2.57 -7.86 8.83
CA LEU A 182 -2.16 -7.02 7.71
C LEU A 182 -3.25 -6.02 7.34
N ASN A 183 -2.86 -4.86 6.87
CA ASN A 183 -3.77 -3.84 6.38
C ASN A 183 -3.84 -3.86 4.85
N ILE A 184 -4.98 -3.46 4.29
CA ILE A 184 -5.18 -3.34 2.84
C ILE A 184 -4.34 -2.21 2.23
N ASP A 185 -3.99 -1.20 3.02
CA ASP A 185 -3.19 -0.06 2.58
C ASP A 185 -2.24 0.47 3.67
N ASN A 186 -1.34 1.37 3.28
CA ASN A 186 -0.35 1.98 4.14
C ASN A 186 -0.74 3.39 4.64
N ASN A 187 -2.02 3.72 4.67
CA ASN A 187 -2.51 5.04 5.06
C ASN A 187 -2.03 5.48 6.45
N ARG A 188 -1.71 4.54 7.33
CA ARG A 188 -1.15 4.82 8.64
C ARG A 188 0.22 5.50 8.55
N ALA A 189 1.15 4.93 7.80
CA ALA A 189 2.47 5.56 7.56
C ALA A 189 2.31 6.90 6.82
N GLU A 190 1.33 6.98 5.90
CA GLU A 190 0.99 8.24 5.22
C GLU A 190 0.52 9.31 6.21
N ARG A 191 -0.26 8.96 7.21
CA ARG A 191 -0.68 9.89 8.27
C ARG A 191 0.50 10.27 9.18
N ALA A 192 1.35 9.33 9.54
CA ALA A 192 2.50 9.57 10.41
C ALA A 192 3.52 10.55 9.81
N ILE A 193 3.78 10.47 8.48
CA ILE A 193 4.72 11.39 7.82
C ILE A 193 4.14 12.78 7.56
N LYS A 194 2.81 12.93 7.52
CA LYS A 194 2.15 14.17 7.12
C LYS A 194 2.52 15.40 7.97
N PRO A 195 2.55 15.34 9.31
CA PRO A 195 2.98 16.47 10.14
C PRO A 195 4.41 16.92 9.82
N PHE A 196 5.33 15.95 9.66
CA PHE A 196 6.73 16.23 9.31
C PHE A 196 6.86 16.94 7.96
N VAL A 197 6.12 16.46 6.94
CA VAL A 197 6.11 17.07 5.60
C VAL A 197 5.53 18.48 5.64
N ILE A 198 4.49 18.73 6.43
CA ILE A 198 3.89 20.08 6.60
C ILE A 198 4.87 21.00 7.33
N GLY A 199 5.45 20.56 8.44
CA GLY A 199 6.45 21.31 9.19
C GLY A 199 7.60 21.75 8.30
N ARG A 200 8.18 20.80 7.54
CA ARG A 200 9.29 21.10 6.63
C ARG A 200 8.93 22.09 5.51
N LYS A 201 7.70 22.10 5.01
CA LYS A 201 7.25 23.11 4.05
C LYS A 201 7.15 24.51 4.66
N ASN A 202 6.82 24.59 5.94
CA ASN A 202 6.64 25.84 6.64
C ASN A 202 7.96 26.40 7.20
N TRP A 203 8.90 25.50 7.50
CA TRP A 203 10.18 25.87 8.09
C TRP A 203 11.22 26.06 7.02
N LEU A 204 11.13 26.79 6.05
CA LEU A 204 12.10 27.21 5.02
C LEU A 204 13.60 26.89 5.27
N PHE A 205 13.91 26.09 6.29
CA PHE A 205 15.23 25.77 6.80
C PHE A 205 15.66 24.38 6.33
N SER A 206 16.82 24.32 5.81
CA SER A 206 17.62 23.18 5.40
C SER A 206 17.63 22.94 3.90
N GLN A 207 18.27 23.85 3.23
CA GLN A 207 18.93 23.54 1.97
C GLN A 207 20.35 22.98 2.21
N THR A 208 20.82 23.01 3.46
CA THR A 208 22.16 22.52 3.83
C THR A 208 22.05 21.60 5.04
N ALA A 209 22.49 20.36 4.89
CA ALA A 209 23.09 19.57 5.95
C ALA A 209 24.58 19.79 5.89
#